data_a1f6c6408be1827107ff0b84a259d4b3
#
_entry.id   a1f6c6408be1827107ff0b84a259d4b3
#
_cell.length_a   1.000
_cell.length_b   1.000
_cell.length_c   1.000
_cell.angle_alpha   90.00
_cell.angle_beta   90.00
_cell.angle_gamma   90.00
#
_symmetry.space_group_name_H-M   'P 1'
#
loop_
_entity.id
_entity.type
_entity.pdbx_description
1 polymer ?
#
loop_
_entity_poly.entity_id
_entity_poly.type
_entity_poly.pdbx_seq_one_letter_code
_entity_poly.pdbx_strand_id
1 'polypeptide(L)'
;MLELTKDSIPKTLGVMALLTSVGMLALVGFGVADALFVGMLGEGPLAALTYSFPILIGSSAVGVGLGVGSEAVFAPIVGRGNQDEIRRVGTQLMAFATGLAVVLSGLMALVAEPYPIWMGASADVAPLVTLYIELWLLGTPPLIVALVGGGLARTIGDPKTPAVVMVLAALLNIGLDPILIFGIEGWVPAYGFEGAAYATLATKILAGAWCYGLFVWKYKLVTLAPGSFEGGLEHLREMLRLGTPAMGVQCMVPLGQSMMLKLLSAAGTGVVAAFGLAIQIESLGLLGCASLNLSLGPFVGQHVGANLPGRIRQGLRWALKVVLIYTSTVAALMWLAGPSLWPLLHESPEVTDALALMLLWLPLSFLPEGARMVTSPHFNNTGTSVPPFILLGSKFFILVLPMALVAQTYVGWIGVIVALVLARWIVSGVALTWLQRHLKAKNI
;
A
#
# COMPACT_ATOMS: atom_id res chain seq x y z
N MET A 1 14.71 -15.29 13.36
CA MET A 1 13.92 -15.43 12.13
C MET A 1 12.83 -16.44 12.37
N LEU A 2 11.67 -16.28 11.72
CA LEU A 2 10.57 -17.25 11.77
C LEU A 2 10.84 -18.37 10.74
N GLU A 3 10.57 -19.61 11.11
CA GLU A 3 10.56 -20.72 10.15
C GLU A 3 9.13 -20.90 9.63
N LEU A 4 8.77 -20.16 8.54
CA LEU A 4 7.38 -20.08 8.05
C LEU A 4 6.76 -21.47 7.80
N THR A 5 7.54 -22.40 7.28
CA THR A 5 7.07 -23.76 6.96
C THR A 5 6.97 -24.69 8.16
N LYS A 6 7.60 -24.36 9.30
CA LYS A 6 7.64 -25.24 10.50
C LYS A 6 6.89 -24.66 11.69
N ASP A 7 7.03 -23.36 11.96
CA ASP A 7 6.37 -22.67 13.08
C ASP A 7 4.83 -22.82 13.00
N SER A 8 4.15 -22.63 14.11
CA SER A 8 2.68 -22.67 14.14
C SER A 8 2.11 -21.49 13.33
N ILE A 9 1.04 -21.72 12.61
CA ILE A 9 0.38 -20.73 11.73
C ILE A 9 0.00 -19.45 12.49
N PRO A 10 -0.65 -19.53 13.67
CA PRO A 10 -0.99 -18.34 14.44
C PRO A 10 0.23 -17.51 14.86
N LYS A 11 1.32 -18.16 15.27
CA LYS A 11 2.58 -17.48 15.62
C LYS A 11 3.17 -16.77 14.41
N THR A 12 3.29 -17.51 13.29
CA THR A 12 3.89 -16.97 12.06
C THR A 12 3.12 -15.77 11.52
N LEU A 13 1.85 -15.98 11.18
CA LEU A 13 1.03 -14.93 10.57
C LEU A 13 0.70 -13.81 11.56
N GLY A 14 0.48 -14.14 12.85
CA GLY A 14 0.20 -13.14 13.88
C GLY A 14 1.38 -12.21 14.14
N VAL A 15 2.59 -12.75 14.30
CA VAL A 15 3.80 -11.93 14.51
C VAL A 15 4.11 -11.09 13.26
N MET A 16 4.02 -11.69 12.06
CA MET A 16 4.24 -10.96 10.81
C MET A 16 3.24 -9.82 10.64
N ALA A 17 1.95 -10.08 10.84
CA ALA A 17 0.91 -9.08 10.70
C ALA A 17 1.05 -7.96 11.74
N LEU A 18 1.34 -8.29 13.00
CA LEU A 18 1.52 -7.30 14.06
C LEU A 18 2.70 -6.35 13.75
N LEU A 19 3.86 -6.90 13.41
CA LEU A 19 5.05 -6.09 13.08
C LEU A 19 4.82 -5.23 11.83
N THR A 20 4.16 -5.79 10.81
CA THR A 20 3.80 -5.04 9.61
C THR A 20 2.80 -3.92 9.93
N SER A 21 1.81 -4.16 10.83
CA SER A 21 0.86 -3.14 11.29
C SER A 21 1.57 -1.96 11.96
N VAL A 22 2.55 -2.23 12.81
CA VAL A 22 3.34 -1.18 13.48
C VAL A 22 4.08 -0.32 12.45
N GLY A 23 4.73 -0.95 11.45
CA GLY A 23 5.40 -0.23 10.37
C GLY A 23 4.43 0.60 9.52
N MET A 24 3.29 0.04 9.14
CA MET A 24 2.26 0.76 8.37
C MET A 24 1.66 1.93 9.16
N LEU A 25 1.41 1.75 10.46
CA LEU A 25 0.91 2.83 11.31
C LEU A 25 1.90 4.00 11.40
N ALA A 26 3.21 3.69 11.49
CA ALA A 26 4.25 4.71 11.46
C ALA A 26 4.26 5.50 10.14
N LEU A 27 4.06 4.82 8.99
CA LEU A 27 3.95 5.49 7.68
C LEU A 27 2.69 6.36 7.56
N VAL A 28 1.56 5.95 8.15
CA VAL A 28 0.36 6.80 8.21
C VAL A 28 0.64 8.04 9.05
N GLY A 29 1.26 7.87 10.21
CA GLY A 29 1.66 8.99 11.09
C GLY A 29 2.61 9.98 10.40
N PHE A 30 3.58 9.47 9.63
CA PHE A 30 4.45 10.28 8.79
C PHE A 30 3.65 11.11 7.78
N GLY A 31 2.76 10.50 7.00
CA GLY A 31 1.98 11.23 6.00
C GLY A 31 1.09 12.33 6.59
N VAL A 32 0.55 12.11 7.79
CA VAL A 32 -0.22 13.14 8.53
C VAL A 32 0.70 14.27 8.99
N ALA A 33 1.87 13.97 9.54
CA ALA A 33 2.81 14.98 10.01
C ALA A 33 3.35 15.86 8.87
N ASP A 34 3.74 15.23 7.73
CA ASP A 34 4.19 15.94 6.53
C ASP A 34 3.12 16.90 6.01
N ALA A 35 1.86 16.44 5.89
CA ALA A 35 0.75 17.30 5.46
C ALA A 35 0.49 18.46 6.44
N LEU A 36 0.63 18.24 7.75
CA LEU A 36 0.49 19.28 8.77
C LEU A 36 1.59 20.34 8.66
N PHE A 37 2.87 19.92 8.57
CA PHE A 37 4.00 20.86 8.47
C PHE A 37 3.94 21.66 7.17
N VAL A 38 3.62 21.02 6.03
CA VAL A 38 3.44 21.71 4.75
C VAL A 38 2.24 22.68 4.81
N GLY A 39 1.14 22.27 5.48
CA GLY A 39 -0.03 23.14 5.67
C GLY A 39 0.26 24.42 6.46
N MET A 40 1.23 24.37 7.39
CA MET A 40 1.68 25.56 8.15
C MET A 40 2.41 26.60 7.27
N LEU A 41 2.88 26.23 6.09
CA LEU A 41 3.52 27.14 5.14
C LEU A 41 2.53 27.96 4.30
N GLY A 42 1.24 27.61 4.35
CA GLY A 42 0.17 28.31 3.64
C GLY A 42 -0.45 27.52 2.48
N GLU A 43 -1.36 28.17 1.75
CA GLU A 43 -2.19 27.52 0.73
C GLU A 43 -1.41 27.08 -0.51
N GLY A 44 -0.41 27.84 -0.96
CA GLY A 44 0.39 27.53 -2.13
C GLY A 44 1.17 26.21 -2.01
N PRO A 45 2.00 26.03 -0.96
CA PRO A 45 2.69 24.77 -0.67
C PRO A 45 1.74 23.57 -0.52
N LEU A 46 0.61 23.74 0.15
CA LEU A 46 -0.38 22.68 0.31
C LEU A 46 -1.04 22.29 -1.02
N ALA A 47 -1.32 23.28 -1.88
CA ALA A 47 -1.80 23.05 -3.23
C ALA A 47 -0.74 22.31 -4.08
N ALA A 48 0.54 22.73 -3.98
CA ALA A 48 1.64 22.06 -4.70
C ALA A 48 1.77 20.59 -4.31
N LEU A 49 1.71 20.26 -3.01
CA LEU A 49 1.70 18.88 -2.54
C LEU A 49 0.51 18.09 -3.13
N THR A 50 -0.67 18.71 -3.15
CA THR A 50 -1.89 18.08 -3.69
C THR A 50 -1.77 17.78 -5.19
N TYR A 51 -1.27 18.73 -6.00
CA TYR A 51 -1.01 18.51 -7.42
C TYR A 51 0.02 17.41 -7.67
N SER A 52 0.96 17.20 -6.75
CA SER A 52 1.99 16.16 -6.88
C SER A 52 1.46 14.75 -6.62
N PHE A 53 0.38 14.57 -5.86
CA PHE A 53 -0.13 13.25 -5.43
C PHE A 53 -0.28 12.21 -6.55
N PRO A 54 -0.80 12.51 -7.75
CA PRO A 54 -0.92 11.49 -8.80
C PRO A 54 0.41 10.85 -9.17
N ILE A 55 1.48 11.65 -9.28
CA ILE A 55 2.84 11.16 -9.56
C ILE A 55 3.39 10.34 -8.37
N LEU A 56 3.16 10.82 -7.15
CA LEU A 56 3.58 10.14 -5.92
C LEU A 56 2.93 8.76 -5.79
N ILE A 57 1.62 8.69 -6.00
CA ILE A 57 0.85 7.45 -5.95
C ILE A 57 1.27 6.52 -7.09
N GLY A 58 1.42 7.04 -8.32
CA GLY A 58 1.82 6.25 -9.48
C GLY A 58 3.19 5.61 -9.31
N SER A 59 4.19 6.38 -8.86
CA SER A 59 5.54 5.87 -8.60
C SER A 59 5.56 4.83 -7.46
N SER A 60 4.79 5.09 -6.40
CA SER A 60 4.64 4.14 -5.29
C SER A 60 3.93 2.85 -5.71
N ALA A 61 2.92 2.94 -6.58
CA ALA A 61 2.21 1.78 -7.13
C ALA A 61 3.15 0.87 -7.92
N VAL A 62 4.08 1.46 -8.69
CA VAL A 62 5.15 0.70 -9.35
C VAL A 62 5.99 -0.05 -8.32
N GLY A 63 6.43 0.62 -7.27
CA GLY A 63 7.24 0.00 -6.21
C GLY A 63 6.53 -1.17 -5.52
N VAL A 64 5.26 -0.98 -5.16
CA VAL A 64 4.45 -2.06 -4.56
C VAL A 64 4.27 -3.22 -5.53
N GLY A 65 4.01 -2.95 -6.80
CA GLY A 65 3.85 -4.00 -7.82
C GLY A 65 5.13 -4.80 -8.05
N LEU A 66 6.29 -4.12 -8.14
CA LEU A 66 7.59 -4.79 -8.22
C LEU A 66 7.88 -5.61 -6.96
N GLY A 67 7.49 -5.10 -5.78
CA GLY A 67 7.58 -5.83 -4.51
C GLY A 67 6.77 -7.12 -4.52
N VAL A 68 5.50 -7.05 -4.94
CA VAL A 68 4.61 -8.23 -5.05
C VAL A 68 5.14 -9.24 -6.08
N GLY A 69 5.59 -8.76 -7.25
CA GLY A 69 6.18 -9.61 -8.28
C GLY A 69 7.47 -10.30 -7.81
N SER A 70 8.36 -9.55 -7.15
CA SER A 70 9.60 -10.09 -6.58
C SER A 70 9.31 -11.13 -5.50
N GLU A 71 8.38 -10.85 -4.60
CA GLU A 71 7.97 -11.77 -3.53
C GLU A 71 7.38 -13.06 -4.11
N ALA A 72 6.52 -12.96 -5.14
CA ALA A 72 5.88 -14.11 -5.77
C ALA A 72 6.88 -15.03 -6.49
N VAL A 73 7.95 -14.47 -7.03
CA VAL A 73 9.07 -15.26 -7.61
C VAL A 73 9.95 -15.85 -6.51
N PHE A 74 10.27 -15.06 -5.48
CA PHE A 74 11.27 -15.43 -4.47
C PHE A 74 10.74 -16.41 -3.42
N ALA A 75 9.49 -16.27 -3.00
CA ALA A 75 8.96 -17.06 -1.90
C ALA A 75 8.92 -18.57 -2.16
N PRO A 76 8.53 -19.06 -3.35
CA PRO A 76 8.65 -20.50 -3.65
C PRO A 76 10.10 -21.01 -3.64
N ILE A 77 11.06 -20.18 -4.05
CA ILE A 77 12.49 -20.53 -4.06
C ILE A 77 13.00 -20.70 -2.62
N VAL A 78 12.65 -19.77 -1.74
CA VAL A 78 12.98 -19.88 -0.32
C VAL A 78 12.31 -21.13 0.29
N GLY A 79 11.08 -21.45 -0.12
CA GLY A 79 10.37 -22.66 0.31
C GLY A 79 11.04 -23.96 -0.09
N ARG A 80 11.76 -23.99 -1.23
CA ARG A 80 12.58 -25.15 -1.65
C ARG A 80 13.87 -25.31 -0.86
N GLY A 81 14.38 -24.23 -0.24
CA GLY A 81 15.50 -24.27 0.68
C GLY A 81 16.91 -24.30 0.04
N ASN A 82 17.04 -24.13 -1.28
CA ASN A 82 18.35 -24.08 -1.96
C ASN A 82 19.01 -22.72 -1.76
N GLN A 83 20.05 -22.65 -0.92
CA GLN A 83 20.71 -21.40 -0.52
C GLN A 83 21.41 -20.67 -1.69
N ASP A 84 21.99 -21.39 -2.63
CA ASP A 84 22.68 -20.78 -3.77
C ASP A 84 21.66 -20.17 -4.75
N GLU A 85 20.55 -20.85 -4.98
CA GLU A 85 19.42 -20.31 -5.76
C GLU A 85 18.81 -19.08 -5.10
N ILE A 86 18.61 -19.12 -3.77
CA ILE A 86 18.09 -17.99 -2.98
C ILE A 86 18.99 -16.76 -3.13
N ARG A 87 20.32 -16.90 -3.00
CA ARG A 87 21.27 -15.81 -3.17
C ARG A 87 21.25 -15.25 -4.58
N ARG A 88 21.31 -16.12 -5.58
CA ARG A 88 21.31 -15.74 -7.00
C ARG A 88 20.04 -14.97 -7.35
N VAL A 89 18.86 -15.52 -7.03
CA VAL A 89 17.59 -14.89 -7.38
C VAL A 89 17.34 -13.63 -6.55
N GLY A 90 17.73 -13.62 -5.27
CA GLY A 90 17.68 -12.40 -4.45
C GLY A 90 18.49 -11.25 -5.06
N THR A 91 19.73 -11.54 -5.55
CA THR A 91 20.55 -10.56 -6.26
C THR A 91 19.87 -10.04 -7.53
N GLN A 92 19.35 -10.95 -8.35
CA GLN A 92 18.68 -10.60 -9.60
C GLN A 92 17.46 -9.70 -9.38
N LEU A 93 16.58 -10.07 -8.45
CA LEU A 93 15.37 -9.31 -8.16
C LEU A 93 15.67 -7.90 -7.61
N MET A 94 16.64 -7.77 -6.72
CA MET A 94 17.08 -6.47 -6.21
C MET A 94 17.69 -5.61 -7.32
N ALA A 95 18.55 -6.19 -8.18
CA ALA A 95 19.16 -5.48 -9.30
C ALA A 95 18.11 -5.04 -10.32
N PHE A 96 17.17 -5.92 -10.68
CA PHE A 96 16.10 -5.61 -11.64
C PHE A 96 15.15 -4.54 -11.09
N ALA A 97 14.74 -4.65 -9.82
CA ALA A 97 13.89 -3.66 -9.18
C ALA A 97 14.57 -2.28 -9.16
N THR A 98 15.88 -2.23 -8.83
CA THR A 98 16.65 -0.98 -8.84
C THR A 98 16.76 -0.42 -10.25
N GLY A 99 17.14 -1.23 -11.23
CA GLY A 99 17.29 -0.81 -12.63
C GLY A 99 15.97 -0.29 -13.21
N LEU A 100 14.88 -1.02 -13.01
CA LEU A 100 13.54 -0.59 -13.45
C LEU A 100 13.10 0.70 -12.73
N ALA A 101 13.40 0.85 -11.44
CA ALA A 101 13.08 2.05 -10.70
C ALA A 101 13.81 3.28 -11.26
N VAL A 102 15.11 3.15 -11.57
CA VAL A 102 15.91 4.24 -12.20
C VAL A 102 15.35 4.60 -13.56
N VAL A 103 15.07 3.59 -14.41
CA VAL A 103 14.51 3.84 -15.76
C VAL A 103 13.15 4.53 -15.67
N LEU A 104 12.24 4.02 -14.83
CA LEU A 104 10.90 4.59 -14.68
C LEU A 104 10.93 5.99 -14.07
N SER A 105 11.77 6.23 -13.06
CA SER A 105 11.95 7.58 -12.50
C SER A 105 12.49 8.55 -13.53
N GLY A 106 13.48 8.13 -14.35
CA GLY A 106 14.01 8.92 -15.44
C GLY A 106 12.95 9.25 -16.51
N LEU A 107 12.13 8.27 -16.90
CA LEU A 107 11.03 8.49 -17.84
C LEU A 107 9.95 9.44 -17.27
N MET A 108 9.60 9.30 -15.99
CA MET A 108 8.64 10.19 -15.33
C MET A 108 9.21 11.61 -15.15
N ALA A 109 10.52 11.76 -14.95
CA ALA A 109 11.17 13.05 -14.84
C ALA A 109 11.07 13.87 -16.15
N LEU A 110 11.00 13.24 -17.33
CA LEU A 110 10.81 13.92 -18.61
C LEU A 110 9.47 14.68 -18.70
N VAL A 111 8.49 14.29 -17.90
CA VAL A 111 7.17 14.94 -17.86
C VAL A 111 6.97 15.80 -16.61
N ALA A 112 7.94 15.88 -15.72
CA ALA A 112 7.82 16.63 -14.47
C ALA A 112 7.60 18.12 -14.68
N GLU A 113 8.29 18.72 -15.65
CA GLU A 113 8.19 20.15 -15.97
C GLU A 113 6.84 20.53 -16.61
N PRO A 114 6.33 19.85 -17.67
CA PRO A 114 5.04 20.20 -18.28
C PRO A 114 3.82 19.74 -17.44
N TYR A 115 3.99 18.80 -16.51
CA TYR A 115 2.91 18.19 -15.76
C TYR A 115 2.05 19.18 -14.94
N PRO A 116 2.62 20.14 -14.16
CA PRO A 116 1.81 21.09 -13.39
C PRO A 116 0.90 21.94 -14.27
N ILE A 117 1.40 22.35 -15.44
CA ILE A 117 0.64 23.13 -16.44
C ILE A 117 -0.54 22.29 -16.97
N TRP A 118 -0.31 21.03 -17.31
CA TRP A 118 -1.37 20.11 -17.76
C TRP A 118 -2.43 19.88 -16.68
N MET A 119 -2.05 19.92 -15.41
CA MET A 119 -2.96 19.78 -14.29
C MET A 119 -3.68 21.08 -13.91
N GLY A 120 -3.36 22.20 -14.57
CA GLY A 120 -3.99 23.50 -14.32
C GLY A 120 -3.48 24.22 -13.08
N ALA A 121 -2.25 23.95 -12.64
CA ALA A 121 -1.61 24.69 -11.57
C ALA A 121 -1.35 26.14 -12.00
N SER A 122 -1.54 27.09 -11.05
CA SER A 122 -1.22 28.50 -11.30
C SER A 122 0.28 28.71 -11.48
N ALA A 123 0.65 29.84 -12.11
CA ALA A 123 2.05 30.17 -12.39
C ALA A 123 2.93 30.20 -11.12
N ASP A 124 2.36 30.58 -9.97
CA ASP A 124 3.06 30.64 -8.69
C ASP A 124 3.25 29.25 -8.03
N VAL A 125 2.33 28.32 -8.29
CA VAL A 125 2.33 26.97 -7.71
C VAL A 125 3.10 25.98 -8.58
N ALA A 126 3.07 26.15 -9.91
CA ALA A 126 3.70 25.20 -10.84
C ALA A 126 5.18 24.92 -10.56
N PRO A 127 6.05 25.92 -10.26
CA PRO A 127 7.45 25.66 -9.92
C PRO A 127 7.62 24.77 -8.67
N LEU A 128 6.77 24.97 -7.66
CA LEU A 128 6.79 24.18 -6.42
C LEU A 128 6.42 22.72 -6.70
N VAL A 129 5.42 22.49 -7.56
CA VAL A 129 5.01 21.13 -7.99
C VAL A 129 6.15 20.43 -8.73
N THR A 130 6.78 21.11 -9.69
CA THR A 130 7.90 20.57 -10.48
C THR A 130 9.04 20.14 -9.55
N LEU A 131 9.50 21.05 -8.70
CA LEU A 131 10.58 20.77 -7.75
C LEU A 131 10.26 19.56 -6.85
N TYR A 132 9.05 19.52 -6.28
CA TYR A 132 8.65 18.42 -5.39
C TYR A 132 8.64 17.08 -6.12
N ILE A 133 8.12 17.05 -7.35
CA ILE A 133 8.09 15.85 -8.21
C ILE A 133 9.51 15.41 -8.56
N GLU A 134 10.40 16.30 -8.95
CA GLU A 134 11.79 15.96 -9.29
C GLU A 134 12.52 15.32 -8.10
N LEU A 135 12.44 15.94 -6.92
CA LEU A 135 13.03 15.39 -5.70
C LEU A 135 12.39 14.06 -5.28
N TRP A 136 11.07 13.95 -5.43
CA TRP A 136 10.37 12.69 -5.19
C TRP A 136 10.83 11.58 -6.10
N LEU A 137 10.98 11.84 -7.40
CA LEU A 137 11.42 10.87 -8.40
C LEU A 137 12.89 10.48 -8.21
N LEU A 138 13.75 11.40 -7.78
CA LEU A 138 15.12 11.10 -7.38
C LEU A 138 15.16 10.12 -6.20
N GLY A 139 14.23 10.24 -5.26
CA GLY A 139 14.05 9.33 -4.13
C GLY A 139 13.28 8.05 -4.44
N THR A 140 12.73 7.88 -5.65
CA THR A 140 11.92 6.70 -6.00
C THR A 140 12.75 5.42 -6.12
N PRO A 141 13.94 5.38 -6.73
CA PRO A 141 14.76 4.17 -6.74
C PRO A 141 15.10 3.63 -5.34
N PRO A 142 15.63 4.43 -4.39
CA PRO A 142 15.85 3.92 -3.04
C PRO A 142 14.55 3.52 -2.32
N LEU A 143 13.42 4.19 -2.56
CA LEU A 143 12.12 3.77 -2.03
C LEU A 143 11.75 2.37 -2.54
N ILE A 144 11.88 2.10 -3.84
CA ILE A 144 11.56 0.79 -4.43
C ILE A 144 12.49 -0.29 -3.89
N VAL A 145 13.78 0.00 -3.71
CA VAL A 145 14.73 -0.90 -3.03
C VAL A 145 14.23 -1.26 -1.63
N ALA A 146 13.76 -0.29 -0.86
CA ALA A 146 13.22 -0.54 0.49
C ALA A 146 11.94 -1.38 0.46
N LEU A 147 11.03 -1.11 -0.49
CA LEU A 147 9.77 -1.87 -0.63
C LEU A 147 10.01 -3.31 -1.05
N VAL A 148 10.81 -3.54 -2.10
CA VAL A 148 11.16 -4.88 -2.59
C VAL A 148 11.96 -5.62 -1.53
N GLY A 149 13.01 -5.01 -0.99
CA GLY A 149 13.83 -5.62 0.04
C GLY A 149 13.02 -5.97 1.30
N GLY A 150 12.09 -5.10 1.72
CA GLY A 150 11.18 -5.40 2.82
C GLY A 150 10.31 -6.65 2.55
N GLY A 151 9.82 -6.84 1.32
CA GLY A 151 9.11 -8.04 0.88
C GLY A 151 9.98 -9.30 0.95
N LEU A 152 11.18 -9.23 0.37
CA LEU A 152 12.14 -10.33 0.39
C LEU A 152 12.58 -10.67 1.83
N ALA A 153 12.78 -9.68 2.70
CA ALA A 153 13.11 -9.90 4.12
C ALA A 153 11.99 -10.64 4.87
N ARG A 154 10.73 -10.26 4.65
CA ARG A 154 9.58 -11.02 5.18
C ARG A 154 9.57 -12.44 4.65
N THR A 155 9.91 -12.63 3.39
CA THR A 155 9.95 -13.94 2.75
C THR A 155 10.99 -14.87 3.36
N ILE A 156 12.15 -14.38 3.78
CA ILE A 156 13.16 -15.20 4.50
C ILE A 156 12.86 -15.35 6.01
N GLY A 157 11.70 -14.90 6.47
CA GLY A 157 11.26 -15.06 7.86
C GLY A 157 11.70 -13.95 8.81
N ASP A 158 12.12 -12.79 8.30
CA ASP A 158 12.45 -11.62 9.12
C ASP A 158 11.47 -10.45 8.90
N PRO A 159 10.28 -10.48 9.51
CA PRO A 159 9.33 -9.36 9.45
C PRO A 159 9.73 -8.19 10.34
N LYS A 160 10.61 -8.41 11.33
CA LYS A 160 11.03 -7.38 12.30
C LYS A 160 11.85 -6.28 11.63
N THR A 161 12.79 -6.68 10.80
CA THR A 161 13.71 -5.72 10.17
C THR A 161 13.00 -4.71 9.27
N PRO A 162 12.13 -5.08 8.30
CA PRO A 162 11.41 -4.08 7.53
C PRO A 162 10.47 -3.22 8.38
N ALA A 163 9.85 -3.76 9.43
CA ALA A 163 9.04 -2.96 10.35
C ALA A 163 9.87 -1.89 11.07
N VAL A 164 11.07 -2.24 11.55
CA VAL A 164 11.99 -1.28 12.18
C VAL A 164 12.44 -0.22 11.18
N VAL A 165 12.78 -0.59 9.95
CA VAL A 165 13.15 0.37 8.89
C VAL A 165 12.01 1.35 8.63
N MET A 166 10.76 0.87 8.52
CA MET A 166 9.58 1.73 8.31
C MET A 166 9.37 2.71 9.47
N VAL A 167 9.48 2.23 10.73
CA VAL A 167 9.32 3.08 11.91
C VAL A 167 10.42 4.13 11.99
N LEU A 168 11.69 3.73 11.81
CA LEU A 168 12.80 4.67 11.86
C LEU A 168 12.77 5.67 10.71
N ALA A 169 12.36 5.25 9.51
CA ALA A 169 12.16 6.15 8.39
C ALA A 169 11.08 7.20 8.70
N ALA A 170 9.94 6.78 9.25
CA ALA A 170 8.87 7.68 9.64
C ALA A 170 9.31 8.67 10.73
N LEU A 171 9.96 8.19 11.79
CA LEU A 171 10.46 9.05 12.87
C LEU A 171 11.52 10.03 12.38
N LEU A 172 12.43 9.58 11.51
CA LEU A 172 13.45 10.43 10.91
C LEU A 172 12.83 11.54 10.07
N ASN A 173 11.83 11.22 9.24
CA ASN A 173 11.17 12.21 8.44
C ASN A 173 10.40 13.23 9.30
N ILE A 174 9.59 12.78 10.28
CA ILE A 174 8.88 13.65 11.22
C ILE A 174 9.85 14.58 11.96
N GLY A 175 11.06 14.11 12.25
CA GLY A 175 12.10 14.93 12.89
C GLY A 175 12.82 15.89 11.94
N LEU A 176 13.05 15.47 10.68
CA LEU A 176 13.72 16.30 9.68
C LEU A 176 12.80 17.40 9.10
N ASP A 177 11.49 17.14 8.97
CA ASP A 177 10.54 18.09 8.42
C ASP A 177 10.62 19.46 9.12
N PRO A 178 10.40 19.60 10.44
CA PRO A 178 10.46 20.90 11.08
C PRO A 178 11.86 21.54 11.01
N ILE A 179 12.92 20.73 11.02
CA ILE A 179 14.31 21.22 10.94
C ILE A 179 14.60 21.84 9.56
N LEU A 180 14.15 21.19 8.49
CA LEU A 180 14.42 21.65 7.13
C LEU A 180 13.38 22.66 6.65
N ILE A 181 12.13 22.55 7.08
CA ILE A 181 11.05 23.46 6.72
C ILE A 181 11.25 24.83 7.39
N PHE A 182 11.40 24.84 8.71
CA PHE A 182 11.44 26.09 9.50
C PHE A 182 12.84 26.57 9.83
N GLY A 183 13.84 25.70 9.65
CA GLY A 183 15.24 25.97 10.00
C GLY A 183 15.55 25.89 11.50
N ILE A 184 16.83 26.03 11.82
CA ILE A 184 17.33 26.25 13.19
C ILE A 184 18.22 27.46 13.15
N GLU A 185 17.88 28.51 13.91
CA GLU A 185 18.60 29.77 13.92
C GLU A 185 20.12 29.55 14.15
N GLY A 186 20.92 30.10 13.25
CA GLY A 186 22.39 29.97 13.29
C GLY A 186 22.96 28.62 12.83
N TRP A 187 22.15 27.60 12.52
CA TRP A 187 22.61 26.25 12.17
C TRP A 187 22.10 25.74 10.84
N VAL A 188 20.79 25.83 10.59
CA VAL A 188 20.15 25.30 9.40
C VAL A 188 19.22 26.39 8.84
N PRO A 189 19.39 26.79 7.55
CA PRO A 189 18.47 27.76 6.94
C PRO A 189 17.07 27.14 6.78
N ALA A 190 16.05 27.98 6.83
CA ALA A 190 14.69 27.58 6.53
C ALA A 190 14.51 27.40 5.02
N TYR A 191 14.27 26.17 4.57
CA TYR A 191 14.03 25.84 3.16
C TYR A 191 12.55 25.89 2.78
N GLY A 192 11.63 26.09 3.73
CA GLY A 192 10.20 26.09 3.46
C GLY A 192 9.72 24.79 2.83
N PHE A 193 8.94 24.90 1.74
CA PHE A 193 8.38 23.73 1.05
C PHE A 193 9.45 22.79 0.46
N GLU A 194 10.57 23.33 0.00
CA GLU A 194 11.72 22.53 -0.46
C GLU A 194 12.27 21.66 0.67
N GLY A 195 12.23 22.16 1.92
CA GLY A 195 12.65 21.43 3.11
C GLY A 195 11.88 20.12 3.33
N ALA A 196 10.57 20.12 3.11
CA ALA A 196 9.74 18.91 3.16
C ALA A 196 10.17 17.89 2.09
N ALA A 197 10.44 18.37 0.87
CA ALA A 197 10.92 17.50 -0.21
C ALA A 197 12.31 16.90 0.09
N TYR A 198 13.23 17.70 0.66
CA TYR A 198 14.55 17.24 1.07
C TYR A 198 14.50 16.23 2.23
N ALA A 199 13.63 16.44 3.22
CA ALA A 199 13.43 15.50 4.32
C ALA A 199 12.93 14.14 3.81
N THR A 200 11.96 14.17 2.91
CA THR A 200 11.42 12.96 2.26
C THR A 200 12.49 12.26 1.41
N LEU A 201 13.27 12.99 0.62
CA LEU A 201 14.36 12.44 -0.18
C LEU A 201 15.43 11.78 0.70
N ALA A 202 15.90 12.49 1.74
CA ALA A 202 16.91 11.97 2.67
C ALA A 202 16.43 10.69 3.35
N THR A 203 15.18 10.66 3.79
CA THR A 203 14.58 9.49 4.44
C THR A 203 14.51 8.29 3.49
N LYS A 204 14.12 8.49 2.24
CA LYS A 204 14.07 7.42 1.23
C LYS A 204 15.47 6.88 0.91
N ILE A 205 16.47 7.76 0.76
CA ILE A 205 17.87 7.36 0.50
C ILE A 205 18.39 6.52 1.67
N LEU A 206 18.18 6.97 2.91
CA LEU A 206 18.63 6.26 4.10
C LEU A 206 17.92 4.91 4.27
N ALA A 207 16.61 4.84 4.06
CA ALA A 207 15.85 3.59 4.10
C ALA A 207 16.31 2.59 3.03
N GLY A 208 16.51 3.06 1.79
CA GLY A 208 17.01 2.25 0.68
C GLY A 208 18.43 1.74 0.92
N ALA A 209 19.34 2.63 1.34
CA ALA A 209 20.72 2.29 1.66
C ALA A 209 20.82 1.28 2.81
N TRP A 210 20.04 1.49 3.88
CA TRP A 210 19.95 0.53 4.99
C TRP A 210 19.44 -0.81 4.52
N CYS A 211 18.33 -0.84 3.76
CA CYS A 211 17.78 -2.06 3.23
C CYS A 211 18.82 -2.80 2.37
N TYR A 212 19.50 -2.10 1.46
CA TYR A 212 20.54 -2.68 0.62
C TYR A 212 21.71 -3.22 1.44
N GLY A 213 22.17 -2.45 2.45
CA GLY A 213 23.21 -2.89 3.38
C GLY A 213 22.85 -4.17 4.12
N LEU A 214 21.60 -4.30 4.57
CA LEU A 214 21.11 -5.54 5.21
C LEU A 214 21.19 -6.74 4.26
N PHE A 215 20.86 -6.56 2.99
CA PHE A 215 20.95 -7.62 1.99
C PHE A 215 22.39 -8.07 1.72
N VAL A 216 23.33 -7.14 1.76
CA VAL A 216 24.76 -7.45 1.59
C VAL A 216 25.32 -8.11 2.86
N TRP A 217 25.17 -7.49 4.02
CA TRP A 217 25.90 -7.88 5.22
C TRP A 217 25.16 -8.87 6.13
N LYS A 218 23.87 -8.65 6.36
CA LYS A 218 23.09 -9.49 7.28
C LYS A 218 22.57 -10.75 6.62
N TYR A 219 21.88 -10.61 5.47
CA TYR A 219 21.26 -11.76 4.80
C TYR A 219 22.20 -12.45 3.83
N LYS A 220 23.26 -11.77 3.39
CA LYS A 220 24.23 -12.28 2.41
C LYS A 220 23.53 -12.79 1.13
N LEU A 221 22.49 -12.06 0.71
CA LEU A 221 21.68 -12.38 -0.47
C LEU A 221 22.16 -11.66 -1.73
N VAL A 222 23.17 -10.78 -1.63
CA VAL A 222 23.80 -10.15 -2.78
C VAL A 222 25.10 -10.90 -3.10
N THR A 223 25.21 -11.39 -4.33
CA THR A 223 26.39 -12.06 -4.83
C THR A 223 26.78 -11.50 -6.20
N LEU A 224 28.09 -11.27 -6.40
CA LEU A 224 28.69 -10.89 -7.69
C LEU A 224 29.47 -12.04 -8.31
N ALA A 225 29.22 -13.29 -7.87
CA ALA A 225 29.87 -14.46 -8.43
C ALA A 225 29.58 -14.60 -9.93
N PRO A 226 30.51 -15.18 -10.72
CA PRO A 226 30.24 -15.51 -12.11
C PRO A 226 28.96 -16.35 -12.23
N GLY A 227 28.10 -16.03 -13.20
CA GLY A 227 26.82 -16.73 -13.38
C GLY A 227 25.67 -16.20 -12.50
N SER A 228 25.87 -15.16 -11.65
CA SER A 228 24.81 -14.60 -10.80
C SER A 228 23.56 -14.14 -11.57
N PHE A 229 23.68 -13.83 -12.84
CA PHE A 229 22.58 -13.41 -13.70
C PHE A 229 22.07 -14.49 -14.67
N GLU A 230 22.56 -15.71 -14.57
CA GLU A 230 22.04 -16.84 -15.36
C GLU A 230 20.57 -17.09 -15.04
N GLY A 231 19.72 -17.23 -16.07
CA GLY A 231 18.27 -17.36 -15.94
C GLY A 231 17.56 -16.08 -15.48
N GLY A 232 18.28 -14.96 -15.31
CA GLY A 232 17.72 -13.71 -14.76
C GLY A 232 16.61 -13.12 -15.62
N LEU A 233 16.66 -13.26 -16.94
CA LEU A 233 15.62 -12.75 -17.83
C LEU A 233 14.26 -13.44 -17.59
N GLU A 234 14.27 -14.71 -17.26
CA GLU A 234 13.06 -15.46 -16.90
C GLU A 234 12.46 -14.95 -15.59
N HIS A 235 13.31 -14.75 -14.56
CA HIS A 235 12.86 -14.16 -13.29
C HIS A 235 12.37 -12.72 -13.46
N LEU A 236 13.01 -11.91 -14.29
CA LEU A 236 12.55 -10.56 -14.63
C LEU A 236 11.16 -10.59 -15.30
N ARG A 237 11.01 -11.46 -16.32
CA ARG A 237 9.74 -11.63 -17.02
C ARG A 237 8.62 -12.07 -16.06
N GLU A 238 8.91 -13.02 -15.17
CA GLU A 238 7.96 -13.51 -14.19
C GLU A 238 7.62 -12.42 -13.14
N MET A 239 8.60 -11.69 -12.64
CA MET A 239 8.42 -10.55 -11.74
C MET A 239 7.50 -9.50 -12.36
N LEU A 240 7.71 -9.15 -13.63
CA LEU A 240 6.86 -8.19 -14.34
C LEU A 240 5.45 -8.77 -14.62
N ARG A 241 5.36 -10.04 -15.02
CA ARG A 241 4.08 -10.71 -15.27
C ARG A 241 3.17 -10.72 -14.03
N LEU A 242 3.75 -10.95 -12.85
CA LEU A 242 3.02 -10.99 -11.59
C LEU A 242 2.87 -9.60 -10.97
N GLY A 243 3.87 -8.73 -11.14
CA GLY A 243 3.89 -7.38 -10.57
C GLY A 243 2.99 -6.38 -11.30
N THR A 244 2.88 -6.45 -12.64
CA THR A 244 2.09 -5.48 -13.42
C THR A 244 0.60 -5.46 -13.03
N PRO A 245 -0.11 -6.59 -12.87
CA PRO A 245 -1.48 -6.55 -12.36
C PRO A 245 -1.58 -5.98 -10.94
N ALA A 246 -0.56 -6.22 -10.09
CA ALA A 246 -0.51 -5.67 -8.73
C ALA A 246 -0.30 -4.14 -8.74
N MET A 247 0.48 -3.58 -9.69
CA MET A 247 0.55 -2.14 -9.93
C MET A 247 -0.84 -1.58 -10.26
N GLY A 248 -1.56 -2.25 -11.16
CA GLY A 248 -2.92 -1.85 -11.53
C GLY A 248 -3.87 -1.85 -10.34
N VAL A 249 -3.79 -2.83 -9.44
CA VAL A 249 -4.57 -2.87 -8.19
C VAL A 249 -4.32 -1.62 -7.35
N GLN A 250 -3.07 -1.19 -7.22
CA GLN A 250 -2.71 0.01 -6.43
C GLN A 250 -3.25 1.31 -7.05
N CYS A 251 -3.28 1.41 -8.37
CA CYS A 251 -3.85 2.57 -9.07
C CYS A 251 -5.38 2.61 -9.02
N MET A 252 -6.06 1.44 -8.95
CA MET A 252 -7.51 1.39 -8.96
C MET A 252 -8.17 1.93 -7.69
N VAL A 253 -7.48 1.86 -6.53
CA VAL A 253 -8.04 2.39 -5.28
C VAL A 253 -8.25 3.90 -5.35
N PRO A 254 -7.22 4.73 -5.63
CA PRO A 254 -7.41 6.18 -5.74
C PRO A 254 -8.35 6.57 -6.89
N LEU A 255 -8.33 5.85 -8.02
CA LEU A 255 -9.26 6.09 -9.11
C LEU A 255 -10.73 5.85 -8.67
N GLY A 256 -10.98 4.76 -7.97
CA GLY A 256 -12.30 4.46 -7.42
C GLY A 256 -12.76 5.49 -6.38
N GLN A 257 -11.85 5.94 -5.51
CA GLN A 257 -12.13 6.99 -4.53
C GLN A 257 -12.43 8.34 -5.21
N SER A 258 -11.67 8.71 -6.24
CA SER A 258 -11.92 9.94 -7.02
C SER A 258 -13.28 9.88 -7.75
N MET A 259 -13.66 8.72 -8.29
CA MET A 259 -14.97 8.52 -8.90
C MET A 259 -16.10 8.70 -7.86
N MET A 260 -15.97 8.11 -6.67
CA MET A 260 -16.96 8.29 -5.60
C MET A 260 -17.03 9.74 -5.14
N LEU A 261 -15.88 10.41 -4.99
CA LEU A 261 -15.82 11.82 -4.64
C LEU A 261 -16.59 12.68 -5.65
N LYS A 262 -16.42 12.39 -6.96
CA LYS A 262 -17.17 13.06 -8.02
C LYS A 262 -18.69 12.85 -7.90
N LEU A 263 -19.14 11.65 -7.56
CA LEU A 263 -20.56 11.38 -7.35
C LEU A 263 -21.12 12.11 -6.12
N LEU A 264 -20.32 12.17 -5.04
CA LEU A 264 -20.71 12.84 -3.80
C LEU A 264 -20.64 14.37 -3.89
N SER A 265 -19.85 14.93 -4.82
CA SER A 265 -19.70 16.38 -4.95
C SER A 265 -21.02 17.12 -5.27
N ALA A 266 -21.96 16.45 -5.89
CA ALA A 266 -23.29 17.00 -6.14
C ALA A 266 -24.13 17.23 -4.84
N ALA A 267 -23.75 16.62 -3.72
CA ALA A 267 -24.46 16.73 -2.45
C ALA A 267 -23.94 17.86 -1.54
N GLY A 268 -22.89 18.58 -1.98
CA GLY A 268 -22.32 19.70 -1.23
C GLY A 268 -20.94 19.43 -0.66
N THR A 269 -20.29 20.51 -0.24
CA THR A 269 -18.90 20.48 0.27
C THR A 269 -18.78 19.76 1.60
N GLY A 270 -19.80 19.81 2.47
CA GLY A 270 -19.84 19.11 3.75
C GLY A 270 -19.79 17.58 3.57
N VAL A 271 -20.54 17.04 2.60
CA VAL A 271 -20.54 15.59 2.29
C VAL A 271 -19.19 15.16 1.71
N VAL A 272 -18.55 15.99 0.89
CA VAL A 272 -17.21 15.74 0.33
C VAL A 272 -16.17 15.71 1.44
N ALA A 273 -16.18 16.66 2.36
CA ALA A 273 -15.28 16.69 3.52
C ALA A 273 -15.48 15.46 4.42
N ALA A 274 -16.74 15.11 4.71
CA ALA A 274 -17.09 13.91 5.49
C ALA A 274 -16.57 12.64 4.83
N PHE A 275 -16.65 12.52 3.50
CA PHE A 275 -16.12 11.37 2.78
C PHE A 275 -14.59 11.27 2.88
N GLY A 276 -13.88 12.39 2.81
CA GLY A 276 -12.44 12.44 3.04
C GLY A 276 -12.04 11.88 4.41
N LEU A 277 -12.74 12.32 5.47
CA LEU A 277 -12.55 11.80 6.83
C LEU A 277 -12.91 10.32 6.93
N ALA A 278 -14.02 9.90 6.32
CA ALA A 278 -14.47 8.51 6.31
C ALA A 278 -13.45 7.56 5.68
N ILE A 279 -12.78 7.97 4.57
CA ILE A 279 -11.69 7.19 3.94
C ILE A 279 -10.50 7.03 4.89
N GLN A 280 -10.10 8.07 5.63
CA GLN A 280 -8.99 7.99 6.58
C GLN A 280 -9.31 7.03 7.72
N ILE A 281 -10.51 7.13 8.29
CA ILE A 281 -10.99 6.25 9.36
C ILE A 281 -11.08 4.80 8.85
N GLU A 282 -11.61 4.58 7.65
CA GLU A 282 -11.65 3.27 7.01
C GLU A 282 -10.24 2.68 6.81
N SER A 283 -9.29 3.49 6.36
CA SER A 283 -7.91 3.04 6.14
C SER A 283 -7.26 2.56 7.44
N LEU A 284 -7.49 3.26 8.54
CA LEU A 284 -7.06 2.84 9.88
C LEU A 284 -7.81 1.58 10.33
N GLY A 285 -9.12 1.52 10.11
CA GLY A 285 -9.94 0.38 10.47
C GLY A 285 -9.58 -0.91 9.71
N LEU A 286 -9.08 -0.82 8.50
CA LEU A 286 -8.65 -1.96 7.68
C LEU A 286 -7.14 -2.25 7.74
N LEU A 287 -6.36 -1.48 8.51
CA LEU A 287 -4.91 -1.59 8.59
C LEU A 287 -4.44 -3.00 9.00
N GLY A 288 -5.13 -3.64 9.96
CA GLY A 288 -4.83 -5.02 10.34
C GLY A 288 -5.07 -6.03 9.21
N CYS A 289 -6.09 -5.82 8.38
CA CYS A 289 -6.35 -6.66 7.20
C CYS A 289 -5.28 -6.46 6.13
N ALA A 290 -4.83 -5.22 5.90
CA ALA A 290 -3.75 -4.89 4.97
C ALA A 290 -2.41 -5.51 5.42
N SER A 291 -2.12 -5.46 6.72
CA SER A 291 -0.92 -6.08 7.29
C SER A 291 -0.94 -7.60 7.19
N LEU A 292 -2.11 -8.22 7.40
CA LEU A 292 -2.29 -9.66 7.21
C LEU A 292 -2.14 -10.06 5.73
N ASN A 293 -2.65 -9.23 4.80
CA ASN A 293 -2.46 -9.42 3.37
C ASN A 293 -0.97 -9.49 3.01
N LEU A 294 -0.16 -8.52 3.46
CA LEU A 294 1.29 -8.50 3.23
C LEU A 294 2.04 -9.67 3.88
N SER A 295 1.49 -10.24 4.95
CA SER A 295 2.09 -11.39 5.66
C SER A 295 1.75 -12.73 5.00
N LEU A 296 0.60 -12.82 4.34
CA LEU A 296 0.15 -14.03 3.67
C LEU A 296 0.95 -14.33 2.40
N GLY A 297 1.50 -13.33 1.71
CA GLY A 297 2.29 -13.54 0.50
C GLY A 297 3.48 -14.47 0.72
N PRO A 298 4.44 -14.09 1.59
CA PRO A 298 5.57 -14.94 1.95
C PRO A 298 5.14 -16.32 2.48
N PHE A 299 4.10 -16.36 3.30
CA PHE A 299 3.57 -17.61 3.85
C PHE A 299 3.09 -18.54 2.73
N VAL A 300 2.21 -18.08 1.85
CA VAL A 300 1.67 -18.91 0.75
C VAL A 300 2.80 -19.33 -0.18
N GLY A 301 3.65 -18.41 -0.62
CA GLY A 301 4.71 -18.68 -1.58
C GLY A 301 5.71 -19.72 -1.06
N GLN A 302 6.18 -19.62 0.19
CA GLN A 302 7.05 -20.64 0.76
C GLN A 302 6.40 -22.02 0.84
N HIS A 303 5.10 -22.08 1.23
CA HIS A 303 4.40 -23.36 1.29
C HIS A 303 4.12 -23.96 -0.09
N VAL A 304 3.97 -23.13 -1.13
CA VAL A 304 3.95 -23.60 -2.53
C VAL A 304 5.28 -24.23 -2.89
N GLY A 305 6.39 -23.54 -2.60
CA GLY A 305 7.74 -24.04 -2.87
C GLY A 305 8.11 -25.32 -2.12
N ALA A 306 7.66 -25.42 -0.87
CA ALA A 306 7.85 -26.60 0.00
C ALA A 306 6.86 -27.74 -0.27
N ASN A 307 5.92 -27.58 -1.21
CA ASN A 307 4.86 -28.55 -1.51
C ASN A 307 3.99 -28.93 -0.30
N LEU A 308 3.53 -27.93 0.46
CA LEU A 308 2.73 -28.07 1.68
C LEU A 308 1.30 -27.51 1.52
N PRO A 309 0.46 -28.06 0.63
CA PRO A 309 -0.86 -27.53 0.30
C PRO A 309 -1.82 -27.49 1.51
N GLY A 310 -1.74 -28.47 2.39
CA GLY A 310 -2.57 -28.52 3.59
C GLY A 310 -2.34 -27.32 4.53
N ARG A 311 -1.09 -26.83 4.64
CA ARG A 311 -0.78 -25.66 5.45
C ARG A 311 -1.26 -24.37 4.81
N ILE A 312 -1.27 -24.28 3.48
CA ILE A 312 -1.86 -23.13 2.75
C ILE A 312 -3.35 -23.01 3.11
N ARG A 313 -4.12 -24.11 3.02
CA ARG A 313 -5.55 -24.09 3.39
C ARG A 313 -5.76 -23.69 4.84
N GLN A 314 -4.95 -24.24 5.76
CA GLN A 314 -5.03 -23.90 7.19
C GLN A 314 -4.72 -22.41 7.43
N GLY A 315 -3.68 -21.87 6.79
CA GLY A 315 -3.30 -20.45 6.88
C GLY A 315 -4.39 -19.51 6.38
N LEU A 316 -4.97 -19.80 5.22
CA LEU A 316 -6.09 -19.03 4.67
C LEU A 316 -7.34 -19.08 5.57
N ARG A 317 -7.68 -20.25 6.11
CA ARG A 317 -8.80 -20.37 7.05
C ARG A 317 -8.54 -19.60 8.34
N TRP A 318 -7.33 -19.67 8.87
CA TRP A 318 -6.95 -18.89 10.04
C TRP A 318 -7.02 -17.38 9.75
N ALA A 319 -6.49 -16.94 8.64
CA ALA A 319 -6.54 -15.56 8.22
C ALA A 319 -7.98 -15.03 8.09
N LEU A 320 -8.87 -15.79 7.47
CA LEU A 320 -10.30 -15.44 7.39
C LEU A 320 -10.98 -15.35 8.75
N LYS A 321 -10.63 -16.24 9.70
CA LYS A 321 -11.14 -16.15 11.09
C LYS A 321 -10.64 -14.88 11.78
N VAL A 322 -9.35 -14.55 11.62
CA VAL A 322 -8.78 -13.31 12.18
C VAL A 322 -9.45 -12.09 11.57
N VAL A 323 -9.66 -12.06 10.25
CA VAL A 323 -10.38 -10.97 9.59
C VAL A 323 -11.79 -10.82 10.15
N LEU A 324 -12.54 -11.93 10.29
CA LEU A 324 -13.89 -11.89 10.88
C LEU A 324 -13.88 -11.27 12.27
N ILE A 325 -13.03 -11.74 13.17
CA ILE A 325 -12.95 -11.24 14.55
C ILE A 325 -12.51 -9.78 14.56
N TYR A 326 -11.42 -9.45 13.84
CA TYR A 326 -10.84 -8.12 13.82
C TYR A 326 -11.83 -7.09 13.26
N THR A 327 -12.40 -7.34 12.08
CA THR A 327 -13.30 -6.38 11.43
C THR A 327 -14.61 -6.21 12.18
N SER A 328 -15.16 -7.30 12.78
CA SER A 328 -16.33 -7.22 13.65
C SER A 328 -16.05 -6.41 14.91
N THR A 329 -14.87 -6.59 15.53
CA THR A 329 -14.46 -5.81 16.70
C THR A 329 -14.30 -4.32 16.34
N VAL A 330 -13.60 -4.01 15.23
CA VAL A 330 -13.42 -2.63 14.79
C VAL A 330 -14.76 -1.98 14.46
N ALA A 331 -15.65 -2.67 13.75
CA ALA A 331 -16.99 -2.17 13.43
C ALA A 331 -17.81 -1.90 14.71
N ALA A 332 -17.79 -2.84 15.66
CA ALA A 332 -18.48 -2.66 16.95
C ALA A 332 -17.91 -1.48 17.73
N LEU A 333 -16.60 -1.31 17.81
CA LEU A 333 -15.97 -0.17 18.46
C LEU A 333 -16.35 1.15 17.78
N MET A 334 -16.40 1.19 16.45
CA MET A 334 -16.83 2.39 15.70
C MET A 334 -18.30 2.74 15.98
N TRP A 335 -19.19 1.78 16.09
CA TRP A 335 -20.58 2.03 16.41
C TRP A 335 -20.81 2.40 17.88
N LEU A 336 -20.04 1.84 18.81
CA LEU A 336 -20.17 2.13 20.24
C LEU A 336 -19.53 3.47 20.64
N ALA A 337 -18.29 3.71 20.18
CA ALA A 337 -17.52 4.90 20.54
C ALA A 337 -17.72 6.07 19.56
N GLY A 338 -18.10 5.75 18.32
CA GLY A 338 -18.22 6.71 17.23
C GLY A 338 -19.11 7.92 17.54
N PRO A 339 -20.35 7.76 18.02
CA PRO A 339 -21.23 8.87 18.32
C PRO A 339 -20.62 9.94 19.24
N SER A 340 -19.70 9.51 20.12
CA SER A 340 -18.97 10.44 21.01
C SER A 340 -17.70 11.02 20.38
N LEU A 341 -17.13 10.35 19.39
CA LEU A 341 -15.85 10.75 18.78
C LEU A 341 -16.00 11.58 17.51
N TRP A 342 -17.02 11.29 16.68
CA TRP A 342 -17.17 12.00 15.40
C TRP A 342 -17.36 13.50 15.54
N PRO A 343 -18.13 14.03 16.52
CA PRO A 343 -18.24 15.47 16.73
C PRO A 343 -16.92 16.18 17.07
N LEU A 344 -15.91 15.42 17.55
CA LEU A 344 -14.59 15.98 17.89
C LEU A 344 -13.68 16.12 16.67
N LEU A 345 -14.03 15.51 15.53
CA LEU A 345 -13.20 15.50 14.34
C LEU A 345 -13.40 16.73 13.45
N HIS A 346 -14.53 17.43 13.57
CA HIS A 346 -14.83 18.62 12.77
C HIS A 346 -15.84 19.51 13.47
N GLU A 347 -15.69 20.83 13.33
CA GLU A 347 -16.55 21.82 13.99
C GLU A 347 -17.92 21.99 13.31
N SER A 348 -18.00 21.73 11.98
CA SER A 348 -19.24 21.88 11.23
C SER A 348 -20.21 20.72 11.48
N PRO A 349 -21.45 20.97 11.95
CA PRO A 349 -22.47 19.94 12.12
C PRO A 349 -22.80 19.20 10.82
N GLU A 350 -22.80 19.89 9.67
CA GLU A 350 -23.06 19.27 8.37
C GLU A 350 -22.06 18.15 8.05
N VAL A 351 -20.78 18.38 8.34
CA VAL A 351 -19.72 17.40 8.13
C VAL A 351 -19.84 16.24 9.11
N THR A 352 -20.09 16.51 10.38
CA THR A 352 -20.20 15.48 11.42
C THR A 352 -21.42 14.61 11.25
N ASP A 353 -22.56 15.16 10.84
CA ASP A 353 -23.78 14.40 10.55
C ASP A 353 -23.60 13.50 9.32
N ALA A 354 -23.02 14.03 8.24
CA ALA A 354 -22.72 13.25 7.06
C ALA A 354 -21.71 12.13 7.37
N LEU A 355 -20.67 12.43 8.16
CA LEU A 355 -19.67 11.45 8.61
C LEU A 355 -20.32 10.34 9.45
N ALA A 356 -21.19 10.69 10.40
CA ALA A 356 -21.90 9.73 11.24
C ALA A 356 -22.75 8.76 10.40
N LEU A 357 -23.47 9.29 9.39
CA LEU A 357 -24.23 8.46 8.46
C LEU A 357 -23.34 7.55 7.60
N MET A 358 -22.20 8.03 7.10
CA MET A 358 -21.26 7.20 6.37
C MET A 358 -20.69 6.09 7.25
N LEU A 359 -20.31 6.40 8.50
CA LEU A 359 -19.71 5.46 9.45
C LEU A 359 -20.73 4.51 10.09
N LEU A 360 -22.04 4.74 9.88
CA LEU A 360 -23.06 3.75 10.14
C LEU A 360 -23.00 2.59 9.13
N TRP A 361 -22.78 2.90 7.86
CA TRP A 361 -22.83 1.93 6.75
C TRP A 361 -21.47 1.31 6.42
N LEU A 362 -20.38 2.10 6.36
CA LEU A 362 -19.06 1.64 5.93
C LEU A 362 -18.52 0.46 6.73
N PRO A 363 -18.63 0.39 8.09
CA PRO A 363 -18.12 -0.74 8.86
C PRO A 363 -18.77 -2.07 8.50
N LEU A 364 -20.02 -2.09 7.97
CA LEU A 364 -20.67 -3.30 7.45
C LEU A 364 -19.90 -3.92 6.30
N SER A 365 -19.06 -3.17 5.62
CA SER A 365 -18.27 -3.65 4.49
C SER A 365 -16.82 -4.02 4.84
N PHE A 366 -16.39 -3.85 6.10
CA PHE A 366 -15.03 -4.17 6.52
C PHE A 366 -14.73 -5.67 6.43
N LEU A 367 -15.69 -6.49 6.84
CA LEU A 367 -15.56 -7.94 6.72
C LEU A 367 -15.38 -8.41 5.27
N PRO A 368 -16.26 -8.06 4.32
CA PRO A 368 -16.07 -8.49 2.94
C PRO A 368 -14.80 -7.89 2.30
N GLU A 369 -14.44 -6.65 2.60
CA GLU A 369 -13.19 -6.07 2.07
C GLU A 369 -11.95 -6.77 2.62
N GLY A 370 -11.90 -7.04 3.92
CA GLY A 370 -10.81 -7.81 4.55
C GLY A 370 -10.73 -9.25 4.02
N ALA A 371 -11.88 -9.92 3.82
CA ALA A 371 -11.92 -11.26 3.24
C ALA A 371 -11.38 -11.27 1.80
N ARG A 372 -11.73 -10.27 0.97
CA ARG A 372 -11.16 -10.09 -0.37
C ARG A 372 -9.64 -9.89 -0.30
N MET A 373 -9.15 -9.07 0.65
CA MET A 373 -7.71 -8.84 0.83
C MET A 373 -6.94 -10.15 1.09
N VAL A 374 -7.50 -11.09 1.84
CA VAL A 374 -6.88 -12.41 2.11
C VAL A 374 -6.75 -13.25 0.84
N THR A 375 -7.60 -13.06 -0.17
CA THR A 375 -7.51 -13.85 -1.40
C THR A 375 -6.36 -13.45 -2.32
N SER A 376 -6.00 -12.16 -2.34
CA SER A 376 -5.02 -11.62 -3.29
C SER A 376 -3.61 -12.23 -3.17
N PRO A 377 -3.02 -12.40 -1.96
CA PRO A 377 -1.70 -13.02 -1.83
C PRO A 377 -1.66 -14.48 -2.32
N HIS A 378 -2.76 -15.21 -2.15
CA HIS A 378 -2.84 -16.57 -2.68
C HIS A 378 -2.70 -16.58 -4.21
N PHE A 379 -3.48 -15.77 -4.90
CA PHE A 379 -3.40 -15.68 -6.36
C PHE A 379 -2.01 -15.23 -6.83
N ASN A 380 -1.46 -14.18 -6.22
CA ASN A 380 -0.15 -13.64 -6.59
C ASN A 380 0.96 -14.71 -6.46
N ASN A 381 0.97 -15.46 -5.36
CA ASN A 381 2.02 -16.44 -5.04
C ASN A 381 1.75 -17.84 -5.61
N THR A 382 0.63 -18.05 -6.31
CA THR A 382 0.35 -19.28 -7.09
C THR A 382 0.44 -19.05 -8.60
N GLY A 383 1.03 -17.93 -9.03
CA GLY A 383 1.33 -17.63 -10.42
C GLY A 383 0.21 -16.98 -11.23
N THR A 384 -0.81 -16.39 -10.57
CA THR A 384 -1.98 -15.79 -11.24
C THR A 384 -2.38 -14.46 -10.58
N SER A 385 -1.68 -13.36 -10.86
CA SER A 385 -1.96 -12.03 -10.27
C SER A 385 -3.14 -11.27 -10.93
N VAL A 386 -3.70 -11.78 -12.00
CA VAL A 386 -4.82 -11.14 -12.72
C VAL A 386 -6.15 -11.13 -11.94
N PRO A 387 -6.53 -12.17 -11.18
CA PRO A 387 -7.79 -12.19 -10.45
C PRO A 387 -7.98 -11.02 -9.46
N PRO A 388 -7.00 -10.63 -8.62
CA PRO A 388 -7.13 -9.44 -7.76
C PRO A 388 -7.39 -8.15 -8.52
N PHE A 389 -6.75 -7.97 -9.68
CA PHE A 389 -6.93 -6.82 -10.55
C PHE A 389 -8.35 -6.76 -11.13
N ILE A 390 -8.85 -7.88 -11.69
CA ILE A 390 -10.21 -7.97 -12.20
C ILE A 390 -11.25 -7.71 -11.11
N LEU A 391 -11.08 -8.32 -9.93
CA LEU A 391 -12.00 -8.17 -8.80
C LEU A 391 -12.10 -6.71 -8.34
N LEU A 392 -10.97 -6.00 -8.25
CA LEU A 392 -10.97 -4.61 -7.82
C LEU A 392 -11.51 -3.67 -8.90
N GLY A 393 -11.16 -3.90 -10.18
CA GLY A 393 -11.70 -3.16 -11.30
C GLY A 393 -13.22 -3.34 -11.43
N SER A 394 -13.69 -4.57 -11.33
CA SER A 394 -15.13 -4.88 -11.35
C SER A 394 -15.88 -4.22 -10.18
N LYS A 395 -15.25 -4.16 -8.98
CA LYS A 395 -15.84 -3.49 -7.83
C LYS A 395 -16.21 -2.04 -8.16
N PHE A 396 -15.26 -1.26 -8.67
CA PHE A 396 -15.48 0.16 -8.89
C PHE A 396 -16.26 0.46 -10.18
N PHE A 397 -15.86 -0.12 -11.32
CA PHE A 397 -16.37 0.30 -12.62
C PHE A 397 -17.61 -0.47 -13.06
N ILE A 398 -17.79 -1.75 -12.64
CA ILE A 398 -18.93 -2.56 -13.04
C ILE A 398 -20.04 -2.55 -11.99
N LEU A 399 -19.70 -2.46 -10.70
CA LEU A 399 -20.70 -2.52 -9.63
C LEU A 399 -20.96 -1.15 -9.00
N VAL A 400 -19.95 -0.53 -8.39
CA VAL A 400 -20.14 0.73 -7.62
C VAL A 400 -20.70 1.81 -8.53
N LEU A 401 -20.09 2.07 -9.68
CA LEU A 401 -20.50 3.17 -10.55
C LEU A 401 -21.96 3.05 -11.01
N PRO A 402 -22.43 1.95 -11.64
CA PRO A 402 -23.83 1.84 -12.06
C PRO A 402 -24.80 1.82 -10.89
N MET A 403 -24.47 1.09 -9.80
CA MET A 403 -25.33 1.01 -8.63
C MET A 403 -25.45 2.36 -7.93
N ALA A 404 -24.36 3.13 -7.83
CA ALA A 404 -24.37 4.45 -7.22
C ALA A 404 -25.19 5.45 -8.03
N LEU A 405 -25.05 5.45 -9.37
CA LEU A 405 -25.84 6.31 -10.26
C LEU A 405 -27.34 6.03 -10.12
N VAL A 406 -27.73 4.77 -10.01
CA VAL A 406 -29.14 4.40 -9.78
C VAL A 406 -29.57 4.73 -8.36
N ALA A 407 -28.81 4.33 -7.34
CA ALA A 407 -29.19 4.53 -5.95
C ALA A 407 -29.27 6.03 -5.57
N GLN A 408 -28.40 6.86 -6.16
CA GLN A 408 -28.41 8.31 -5.91
C GLN A 408 -29.74 8.97 -6.32
N THR A 409 -30.45 8.43 -7.32
CA THR A 409 -31.75 8.98 -7.75
C THR A 409 -32.87 8.71 -6.76
N TYR A 410 -32.77 7.64 -5.93
CA TYR A 410 -33.81 7.24 -4.98
C TYR A 410 -33.53 7.67 -3.54
N VAL A 411 -32.27 7.59 -3.11
CA VAL A 411 -31.89 7.84 -1.70
C VAL A 411 -30.78 8.89 -1.54
N GLY A 412 -30.54 9.67 -2.61
CA GLY A 412 -29.54 10.72 -2.60
C GLY A 412 -28.10 10.19 -2.42
N TRP A 413 -27.23 11.01 -1.89
CA TRP A 413 -25.79 10.71 -1.75
C TRP A 413 -25.49 9.46 -0.89
N ILE A 414 -26.36 9.10 0.07
CA ILE A 414 -26.24 7.88 0.87
C ILE A 414 -26.24 6.65 -0.03
N GLY A 415 -26.97 6.71 -1.15
CA GLY A 415 -27.01 5.64 -2.14
C GLY A 415 -25.64 5.29 -2.70
N VAL A 416 -24.71 6.25 -2.79
CA VAL A 416 -23.32 6.00 -3.24
C VAL A 416 -22.57 5.14 -2.21
N ILE A 417 -22.77 5.42 -0.92
CA ILE A 417 -22.16 4.64 0.17
C ILE A 417 -22.74 3.23 0.23
N VAL A 418 -24.06 3.12 0.16
CA VAL A 418 -24.75 1.81 0.14
C VAL A 418 -24.32 0.97 -1.07
N ALA A 419 -24.18 1.58 -2.24
CA ALA A 419 -23.67 0.91 -3.42
C ALA A 419 -22.25 0.35 -3.22
N LEU A 420 -21.35 1.12 -2.57
CA LEU A 420 -20.01 0.64 -2.22
C LEU A 420 -20.08 -0.56 -1.27
N VAL A 421 -20.89 -0.50 -0.23
CA VAL A 421 -21.07 -1.60 0.74
C VAL A 421 -21.55 -2.86 0.05
N LEU A 422 -22.60 -2.76 -0.76
CA LEU A 422 -23.16 -3.91 -1.50
C LEU A 422 -22.14 -4.49 -2.50
N ALA A 423 -21.44 -3.62 -3.26
CA ALA A 423 -20.43 -4.06 -4.21
C ALA A 423 -19.30 -4.83 -3.52
N ARG A 424 -18.87 -4.43 -2.30
CA ARG A 424 -17.86 -5.14 -1.51
C ARG A 424 -18.33 -6.54 -1.12
N TRP A 425 -19.59 -6.71 -0.74
CA TRP A 425 -20.17 -8.04 -0.44
C TRP A 425 -20.19 -8.93 -1.67
N ILE A 426 -20.66 -8.42 -2.81
CA ILE A 426 -20.72 -9.16 -4.07
C ILE A 426 -19.32 -9.60 -4.50
N VAL A 427 -18.36 -8.65 -4.56
CA VAL A 427 -16.98 -8.94 -5.00
C VAL A 427 -16.28 -9.90 -4.05
N SER A 428 -16.49 -9.78 -2.74
CA SER A 428 -15.93 -10.71 -1.77
C SER A 428 -16.48 -12.13 -1.94
N GLY A 429 -17.78 -12.28 -2.16
CA GLY A 429 -18.40 -13.57 -2.50
C GLY A 429 -17.80 -14.20 -3.75
N VAL A 430 -17.61 -13.40 -4.81
CA VAL A 430 -16.93 -13.85 -6.03
C VAL A 430 -15.48 -14.21 -5.76
N ALA A 431 -14.75 -13.40 -5.00
CA ALA A 431 -13.35 -13.65 -4.65
C ALA A 431 -13.15 -14.96 -3.88
N LEU A 432 -14.00 -15.22 -2.89
CA LEU A 432 -13.96 -16.45 -2.09
C LEU A 432 -14.35 -17.69 -2.89
N THR A 433 -15.35 -17.59 -3.76
CA THR A 433 -15.74 -18.70 -4.64
C THR A 433 -14.65 -18.99 -5.69
N TRP A 434 -14.01 -17.95 -6.22
CA TRP A 434 -12.89 -18.11 -7.14
C TRP A 434 -11.69 -18.73 -6.44
N LEU A 435 -11.37 -18.27 -5.22
CA LEU A 435 -10.32 -18.86 -4.37
C LEU A 435 -10.59 -20.37 -4.15
N GLN A 436 -11.80 -20.75 -3.77
CA GLN A 436 -12.15 -22.16 -3.55
C GLN A 436 -11.99 -23.03 -4.80
N ARG A 437 -12.41 -22.50 -5.96
CA ARG A 437 -12.22 -23.20 -7.25
C ARG A 437 -10.75 -23.34 -7.61
N HIS A 438 -9.97 -22.29 -7.39
CA HIS A 438 -8.54 -22.31 -7.67
C HIS A 438 -7.76 -23.27 -6.74
N LEU A 439 -8.09 -23.32 -5.45
CA LEU A 439 -7.53 -24.28 -4.51
C LEU A 439 -7.81 -25.74 -4.95
N LYS A 440 -9.04 -26.03 -5.39
CA LYS A 440 -9.40 -27.35 -5.93
C LYS A 440 -8.64 -27.70 -7.19
N ALA A 441 -8.54 -26.76 -8.14
CA ALA A 441 -7.86 -26.96 -9.42
C ALA A 441 -6.37 -27.19 -9.28
N LYS A 442 -5.73 -26.62 -8.27
CA LYS A 442 -4.30 -26.76 -7.96
C LYS A 442 -3.99 -27.90 -6.97
N ASN A 443 -5.01 -28.65 -6.52
CA ASN A 443 -4.90 -29.65 -5.44
C ASN A 443 -4.28 -29.09 -4.14
N ILE A 444 -4.52 -27.80 -3.88
CA ILE A 444 -4.08 -27.09 -2.67
C ILE A 444 -5.16 -27.16 -1.60
#